data_9e0c10e2c6889974aeed4153915a4c97
#
_entry.id   9e0c10e2c6889974aeed4153915a4c97
#
_cell.length_a   1.000
_cell.length_b   1.000
_cell.length_c   1.000
_cell.angle_alpha   90.00
_cell.angle_beta   90.00
_cell.angle_gamma   90.00
#
_symmetry.space_group_name_H-M   'P 1'
#
loop_
_entity.id
_entity.type
_entity.pdbx_description
1 polymer ?
#
loop_
_entity_poly.entity_id
_entity_poly.type
_entity_poly.pdbx_seq_one_letter_code
_entity_poly.pdbx_strand_id
1 'polypeptide(L)'
;MEQFRLMMRGINKSYGNAAALQEVDFSVRPGEVHALIGENGAGKSTLLNILSGVRGADSGEISVNGNRVQIRSPLSARQAGIAMIHQELQHVPELSVAQNMFLGRPLTRAGGWWVDKKAQLARATLILKTLDPTIDPDTPIRNLKVSQQQIVEIARALLDDAKIIAMDEPTSSLTPREFDRLAELIGDLKSTGVSLIYVSHKMNEIFRVCDRATIMRDGKQVGVVNISDEDEESIVAKMVGRKIEKLDHQAFVSEREVLRVEDLTRGNDVVAASFSVRAGEVLGIAGLVGAGRTELLKLIAGIDRRTGGTVSVNGTAVQNHNVRAAIKAGIGLVPEDRKKEGIIKERAVKMNMALPSMHRFTLAGLMNHARLDREALRVMGDLKLRPLDIEKTIGTLSGGNQQKVIIGRWVAADANVFLFDEPTRGIDIGAKSEIYHLIEKLAQAGKAIVVVSSEMTEIMRISDRVLVMREGRITKELTGSAITEENIARYAIKDIDQTA
;
A
#
# COMPACT_ATOMS: atom_id res chain seq x y z
N MET A 1 7.67 -27.30 -28.68
CA MET A 1 6.77 -26.16 -28.33
C MET A 1 6.72 -26.09 -26.82
N GLU A 2 6.96 -24.94 -26.22
CA GLU A 2 6.79 -24.77 -24.78
C GLU A 2 5.33 -25.06 -24.41
N GLN A 3 5.11 -25.94 -23.44
CA GLN A 3 3.77 -26.32 -23.01
C GLN A 3 3.36 -25.40 -21.86
N PHE A 4 2.41 -24.49 -22.10
CA PHE A 4 1.87 -23.61 -21.07
C PHE A 4 0.70 -24.29 -20.33
N ARG A 5 0.65 -24.09 -19.02
CA ARG A 5 -0.50 -24.47 -18.18
C ARG A 5 -1.69 -23.58 -18.46
N LEU A 6 -1.44 -22.27 -18.53
CA LEU A 6 -2.41 -21.24 -18.86
C LEU A 6 -1.88 -20.39 -20.01
N MET A 7 -2.74 -20.09 -20.97
CA MET A 7 -2.46 -19.10 -22.01
C MET A 7 -3.71 -18.26 -22.26
N MET A 8 -3.56 -16.96 -22.16
CA MET A 8 -4.53 -15.95 -22.55
C MET A 8 -3.92 -15.17 -23.71
N ARG A 9 -4.63 -15.02 -24.83
CA ARG A 9 -4.13 -14.35 -26.03
C ARG A 9 -5.08 -13.29 -26.52
N GLY A 10 -4.53 -12.10 -26.83
CA GLY A 10 -5.25 -10.98 -27.41
C GLY A 10 -6.43 -10.53 -26.56
N ILE A 11 -6.31 -10.56 -25.24
CA ILE A 11 -7.40 -10.23 -24.32
C ILE A 11 -7.67 -8.73 -24.37
N ASN A 12 -8.91 -8.39 -24.72
CA ASN A 12 -9.41 -7.03 -24.70
C ASN A 12 -10.57 -6.88 -23.70
N LYS A 13 -10.60 -5.73 -23.00
CA LYS A 13 -11.68 -5.37 -22.09
C LYS A 13 -11.83 -3.85 -21.98
N SER A 14 -13.07 -3.36 -22.13
CA SER A 14 -13.42 -1.95 -21.96
C SER A 14 -14.53 -1.78 -20.93
N TYR A 15 -14.52 -0.66 -20.23
CA TYR A 15 -15.59 -0.19 -19.34
C TYR A 15 -16.07 1.18 -19.83
N GLY A 16 -17.24 1.20 -20.47
CA GLY A 16 -17.68 2.41 -21.18
C GLY A 16 -16.67 2.81 -22.25
N ASN A 17 -16.17 4.03 -22.20
CA ASN A 17 -15.18 4.55 -23.14
C ASN A 17 -13.72 4.30 -22.72
N ALA A 18 -13.48 3.66 -21.57
CA ALA A 18 -12.14 3.40 -21.07
C ALA A 18 -11.70 1.96 -21.40
N ALA A 19 -10.66 1.81 -22.20
CA ALA A 19 -10.04 0.51 -22.45
C ALA A 19 -9.20 0.11 -21.23
N ALA A 20 -9.59 -0.98 -20.57
CA ALA A 20 -8.88 -1.52 -19.40
C ALA A 20 -7.83 -2.57 -19.77
N LEU A 21 -8.03 -3.31 -20.86
CA LEU A 21 -7.06 -4.23 -21.46
C LEU A 21 -7.08 -4.07 -22.97
N GLN A 22 -5.88 -4.08 -23.59
CA GLN A 22 -5.69 -3.93 -25.02
C GLN A 22 -4.68 -4.97 -25.51
N GLU A 23 -5.20 -5.99 -26.20
CA GLU A 23 -4.42 -7.09 -26.81
C GLU A 23 -3.42 -7.74 -25.83
N VAL A 24 -3.86 -8.03 -24.62
CA VAL A 24 -2.98 -8.56 -23.57
C VAL A 24 -2.79 -10.05 -23.78
N ASP A 25 -1.51 -10.47 -23.88
CA ASP A 25 -1.09 -11.85 -23.80
C ASP A 25 -0.58 -12.17 -22.39
N PHE A 26 -0.96 -13.33 -21.85
CA PHE A 26 -0.52 -13.77 -20.54
C PHE A 26 -0.35 -15.28 -20.51
N SER A 27 0.78 -15.78 -20.04
CA SER A 27 1.05 -17.21 -20.03
C SER A 27 1.79 -17.66 -18.79
N VAL A 28 1.42 -18.83 -18.28
CA VAL A 28 2.03 -19.47 -17.10
C VAL A 28 2.40 -20.91 -17.45
N ARG A 29 3.61 -21.32 -17.09
CA ARG A 29 4.13 -22.68 -17.27
C ARG A 29 3.63 -23.63 -16.17
N PRO A 30 3.64 -24.96 -16.37
CA PRO A 30 3.38 -25.92 -15.31
C PRO A 30 4.39 -25.80 -14.16
N GLY A 31 3.91 -25.73 -12.92
CA GLY A 31 4.76 -25.63 -11.73
C GLY A 31 5.58 -24.32 -11.66
N GLU A 32 5.08 -23.25 -12.24
CA GLU A 32 5.70 -21.92 -12.25
C GLU A 32 4.98 -21.01 -11.25
N VAL A 33 5.74 -20.18 -10.55
CA VAL A 33 5.23 -19.00 -9.84
C VAL A 33 5.45 -17.80 -10.74
N HIS A 34 4.38 -17.32 -11.37
CA HIS A 34 4.42 -16.23 -12.34
C HIS A 34 3.87 -14.94 -11.73
N ALA A 35 4.71 -13.91 -11.62
CA ALA A 35 4.28 -12.61 -11.15
C ALA A 35 3.46 -11.86 -12.23
N LEU A 36 2.39 -11.19 -11.81
CA LEU A 36 1.68 -10.21 -12.62
C LEU A 36 1.87 -8.83 -11.97
N ILE A 37 2.74 -8.02 -12.56
CA ILE A 37 3.19 -6.76 -11.99
C ILE A 37 2.81 -5.56 -12.87
N GLY A 38 2.71 -4.40 -12.27
CA GLY A 38 2.34 -3.13 -12.94
C GLY A 38 1.78 -2.13 -11.94
N GLU A 39 1.68 -0.88 -12.34
CA GLU A 39 1.10 0.18 -11.52
C GLU A 39 -0.41 -0.04 -11.25
N ASN A 40 -0.96 0.73 -10.29
CA ASN A 40 -2.41 0.73 -10.07
C ASN A 40 -3.12 1.26 -11.33
N GLY A 41 -4.13 0.52 -11.78
CA GLY A 41 -4.81 0.83 -13.04
C GLY A 41 -4.18 0.20 -14.29
N ALA A 42 -3.05 -0.50 -14.18
CA ALA A 42 -2.42 -1.20 -15.31
C ALA A 42 -3.24 -2.35 -15.92
N GLY A 43 -4.39 -2.72 -15.31
CA GLY A 43 -5.27 -3.77 -15.81
C GLY A 43 -5.14 -5.12 -15.11
N LYS A 44 -4.25 -5.29 -14.11
CA LYS A 44 -4.00 -6.55 -13.40
C LYS A 44 -5.29 -7.20 -12.85
N SER A 45 -6.03 -6.45 -12.03
CA SER A 45 -7.28 -6.96 -11.44
C SER A 45 -8.36 -7.22 -12.50
N THR A 46 -8.36 -6.50 -13.62
CA THR A 46 -9.26 -6.78 -14.75
C THR A 46 -8.91 -8.12 -15.40
N LEU A 47 -7.61 -8.40 -15.60
CA LEU A 47 -7.14 -9.68 -16.16
C LEU A 47 -7.49 -10.85 -15.23
N LEU A 48 -7.28 -10.68 -13.91
CA LEU A 48 -7.65 -11.67 -12.89
C LEU A 48 -9.16 -11.88 -12.81
N ASN A 49 -9.97 -10.83 -12.93
CA ASN A 49 -11.44 -10.94 -12.95
C ASN A 49 -11.94 -11.70 -14.18
N ILE A 50 -11.25 -11.60 -15.32
CA ILE A 50 -11.55 -12.39 -16.51
C ILE A 50 -11.16 -13.85 -16.27
N LEU A 51 -9.98 -14.09 -15.70
CA LEU A 51 -9.50 -15.44 -15.40
C LEU A 51 -10.36 -16.16 -14.37
N SER A 52 -10.87 -15.45 -13.37
CA SER A 52 -11.76 -15.98 -12.33
C SER A 52 -13.24 -16.09 -12.78
N GLY A 53 -13.59 -15.58 -13.96
CA GLY A 53 -14.95 -15.62 -14.49
C GLY A 53 -15.92 -14.62 -13.82
N VAL A 54 -15.43 -13.69 -13.03
CA VAL A 54 -16.22 -12.57 -12.47
C VAL A 54 -16.64 -11.59 -13.57
N ARG A 55 -15.79 -11.46 -14.61
CA ARG A 55 -16.05 -10.65 -15.79
C ARG A 55 -15.68 -11.43 -17.06
N GLY A 56 -16.39 -11.20 -18.15
CA GLY A 56 -16.01 -11.73 -19.46
C GLY A 56 -15.05 -10.78 -20.19
N ALA A 57 -14.13 -11.35 -20.97
CA ALA A 57 -13.38 -10.58 -21.97
C ALA A 57 -14.31 -10.11 -23.09
N ASP A 58 -13.99 -8.97 -23.71
CA ASP A 58 -14.73 -8.50 -24.89
C ASP A 58 -14.24 -9.25 -26.15
N SER A 59 -12.95 -9.60 -26.21
CA SER A 59 -12.34 -10.48 -27.22
C SER A 59 -11.09 -11.16 -26.66
N GLY A 60 -10.57 -12.12 -27.41
CA GLY A 60 -9.40 -12.93 -27.05
C GLY A 60 -9.75 -14.39 -26.74
N GLU A 61 -8.73 -15.16 -26.44
CA GLU A 61 -8.85 -16.60 -26.19
C GLU A 61 -8.14 -17.01 -24.91
N ILE A 62 -8.73 -17.97 -24.19
CA ILE A 62 -8.15 -18.57 -22.99
C ILE A 62 -8.01 -20.06 -23.23
N SER A 63 -6.83 -20.62 -22.95
CA SER A 63 -6.59 -22.06 -22.98
C SER A 63 -5.91 -22.53 -21.69
N VAL A 64 -6.30 -23.70 -21.23
CA VAL A 64 -5.73 -24.38 -20.06
C VAL A 64 -5.25 -25.76 -20.51
N ASN A 65 -3.98 -26.07 -20.25
CA ASN A 65 -3.34 -27.33 -20.74
C ASN A 65 -3.48 -27.51 -22.24
N GLY A 66 -3.41 -26.45 -23.05
CA GLY A 66 -3.59 -26.49 -24.50
C GLY A 66 -5.03 -26.55 -24.99
N ASN A 67 -6.00 -26.77 -24.11
CA ASN A 67 -7.42 -26.84 -24.48
C ASN A 67 -8.07 -25.46 -24.34
N ARG A 68 -8.77 -25.01 -25.39
CA ARG A 68 -9.53 -23.76 -25.33
C ARG A 68 -10.69 -23.89 -24.34
N VAL A 69 -10.80 -22.94 -23.42
CA VAL A 69 -11.83 -22.87 -22.38
C VAL A 69 -12.62 -21.59 -22.47
N GLN A 70 -13.91 -21.65 -22.17
CA GLN A 70 -14.76 -20.47 -22.06
C GLN A 70 -15.07 -20.20 -20.58
N ILE A 71 -14.46 -19.16 -20.05
CA ILE A 71 -14.67 -18.76 -18.66
C ILE A 71 -15.76 -17.66 -18.63
N ARG A 72 -16.98 -18.04 -18.23
CA ARG A 72 -18.15 -17.14 -18.16
C ARG A 72 -18.66 -16.93 -16.75
N SER A 73 -18.17 -17.70 -15.79
CA SER A 73 -18.57 -17.63 -14.39
C SER A 73 -17.48 -18.19 -13.49
N PRO A 74 -17.48 -17.89 -12.18
CA PRO A 74 -16.54 -18.51 -11.24
C PRO A 74 -16.64 -20.04 -11.19
N LEU A 75 -17.82 -20.60 -11.48
CA LEU A 75 -17.98 -22.04 -11.58
C LEU A 75 -17.20 -22.62 -12.78
N SER A 76 -17.29 -21.98 -13.96
CA SER A 76 -16.54 -22.42 -15.15
C SER A 76 -15.04 -22.26 -15.00
N ALA A 77 -14.56 -21.24 -14.27
CA ALA A 77 -13.14 -21.09 -13.92
C ALA A 77 -12.66 -22.27 -13.06
N ARG A 78 -13.42 -22.62 -12.01
CA ARG A 78 -13.11 -23.78 -11.15
C ARG A 78 -13.10 -25.09 -11.92
N GLN A 79 -14.08 -25.30 -12.80
CA GLN A 79 -14.12 -26.49 -13.66
C GLN A 79 -12.91 -26.60 -14.60
N ALA A 80 -12.33 -25.46 -14.98
CA ALA A 80 -11.08 -25.40 -15.72
C ALA A 80 -9.82 -25.56 -14.83
N GLY A 81 -9.98 -25.80 -13.53
CA GLY A 81 -8.90 -25.97 -12.57
C GLY A 81 -8.24 -24.65 -12.11
N ILE A 82 -8.96 -23.54 -12.20
CA ILE A 82 -8.49 -22.20 -11.80
C ILE A 82 -9.17 -21.80 -10.48
N ALA A 83 -8.37 -21.44 -9.48
CA ALA A 83 -8.83 -20.85 -8.23
C ALA A 83 -8.28 -19.45 -8.06
N MET A 84 -9.05 -18.60 -7.37
CA MET A 84 -8.67 -17.22 -7.07
C MET A 84 -8.70 -16.98 -5.57
N ILE A 85 -7.63 -16.42 -5.05
CA ILE A 85 -7.52 -15.90 -3.68
C ILE A 85 -7.52 -14.37 -3.79
N HIS A 86 -8.55 -13.75 -3.22
CA HIS A 86 -8.76 -12.31 -3.30
C HIS A 86 -7.97 -11.58 -2.21
N GLN A 87 -7.70 -10.30 -2.43
CA GLN A 87 -7.02 -9.42 -1.49
C GLN A 87 -7.78 -9.31 -0.14
N GLU A 88 -9.11 -9.22 -0.19
CA GLU A 88 -9.95 -9.29 1.01
C GLU A 88 -10.43 -10.73 1.22
N LEU A 89 -10.17 -11.27 2.41
CA LEU A 89 -10.56 -12.63 2.76
C LEU A 89 -12.10 -12.78 2.78
N GLN A 90 -12.58 -13.75 2.01
CA GLN A 90 -14.03 -13.96 1.83
C GLN A 90 -14.52 -15.10 2.73
N HIS A 91 -14.48 -14.88 4.04
CA HIS A 91 -14.95 -15.84 5.03
C HIS A 91 -16.26 -15.41 5.70
N VAL A 92 -17.00 -16.38 6.17
CA VAL A 92 -18.09 -16.17 7.12
C VAL A 92 -17.53 -16.41 8.53
N PRO A 93 -17.34 -15.36 9.35
CA PRO A 93 -16.58 -15.43 10.61
C PRO A 93 -17.15 -16.41 11.63
N GLU A 94 -18.47 -16.61 11.66
CA GLU A 94 -19.21 -17.46 12.59
C GLU A 94 -19.12 -18.95 12.24
N LEU A 95 -18.83 -19.27 10.98
CA LEU A 95 -18.70 -20.65 10.51
C LEU A 95 -17.32 -21.21 10.84
N SER A 96 -17.27 -22.54 11.04
CA SER A 96 -15.99 -23.22 11.25
C SER A 96 -15.13 -23.20 9.97
N VAL A 97 -13.84 -23.50 10.13
CA VAL A 97 -12.90 -23.66 9.01
C VAL A 97 -13.44 -24.65 7.98
N ALA A 98 -13.86 -25.86 8.40
CA ALA A 98 -14.42 -26.85 7.50
C ALA A 98 -15.67 -26.34 6.79
N GLN A 99 -16.56 -25.64 7.47
CA GLN A 99 -17.75 -25.05 6.86
C GLN A 99 -17.41 -23.98 5.82
N ASN A 100 -16.44 -23.11 6.11
CA ASN A 100 -15.96 -22.10 5.17
C ASN A 100 -15.30 -22.75 3.94
N MET A 101 -14.49 -23.80 4.12
CA MET A 101 -13.86 -24.53 3.01
C MET A 101 -14.89 -25.10 2.06
N PHE A 102 -16.03 -25.61 2.56
CA PHE A 102 -17.10 -26.21 1.75
C PHE A 102 -18.26 -25.24 1.44
N LEU A 103 -18.11 -23.96 1.69
CA LEU A 103 -19.16 -22.97 1.41
C LEU A 103 -19.50 -22.95 -0.09
N GLY A 104 -20.80 -23.11 -0.41
CA GLY A 104 -21.29 -23.19 -1.80
C GLY A 104 -21.01 -24.52 -2.53
N ARG A 105 -20.43 -25.53 -1.84
CA ARG A 105 -20.10 -26.86 -2.40
C ARG A 105 -20.15 -27.96 -1.34
N PRO A 106 -21.28 -28.14 -0.68
CA PRO A 106 -21.37 -29.14 0.39
C PRO A 106 -21.18 -30.54 -0.17
N LEU A 107 -20.42 -31.38 0.53
CA LEU A 107 -20.48 -32.83 0.31
C LEU A 107 -21.82 -33.31 0.83
N THR A 108 -22.53 -34.07 -0.01
CA THR A 108 -23.90 -34.49 0.30
C THR A 108 -24.03 -36.00 0.24
N ARG A 109 -25.01 -36.53 1.00
CA ARG A 109 -25.48 -37.93 0.98
C ARG A 109 -26.89 -37.99 0.39
N ALA A 110 -27.32 -39.20 0.08
CA ALA A 110 -28.68 -39.51 -0.39
C ALA A 110 -29.16 -38.62 -1.56
N GLY A 111 -28.35 -38.52 -2.63
CA GLY A 111 -28.74 -37.77 -3.82
C GLY A 111 -28.82 -36.26 -3.66
N GLY A 112 -28.12 -35.67 -2.67
CA GLY A 112 -28.06 -34.22 -2.48
C GLY A 112 -28.92 -33.70 -1.34
N TRP A 113 -29.70 -34.49 -0.67
CA TRP A 113 -30.67 -34.07 0.36
C TRP A 113 -30.03 -33.76 1.71
N TRP A 114 -28.90 -34.36 2.06
CA TRP A 114 -28.26 -34.21 3.37
C TRP A 114 -26.78 -33.86 3.24
N VAL A 115 -26.32 -32.83 3.97
CA VAL A 115 -24.91 -32.47 4.06
C VAL A 115 -24.14 -33.52 4.87
N ASP A 116 -23.07 -34.07 4.27
CA ASP A 116 -22.17 -34.98 4.96
C ASP A 116 -21.08 -34.24 5.73
N LYS A 117 -21.43 -33.73 6.90
CA LYS A 117 -20.50 -33.00 7.77
C LYS A 117 -19.26 -33.82 8.11
N LYS A 118 -19.41 -35.15 8.29
CA LYS A 118 -18.32 -36.04 8.67
C LYS A 118 -17.29 -36.20 7.54
N ALA A 119 -17.75 -36.32 6.31
CA ALA A 119 -16.90 -36.37 5.12
C ALA A 119 -16.21 -35.00 4.88
N GLN A 120 -16.94 -33.87 5.05
CA GLN A 120 -16.35 -32.53 4.96
C GLN A 120 -15.23 -32.34 5.97
N LEU A 121 -15.48 -32.69 7.25
CA LEU A 121 -14.48 -32.56 8.30
C LEU A 121 -13.23 -33.41 8.01
N ALA A 122 -13.42 -34.67 7.64
CA ALA A 122 -12.32 -35.57 7.31
C ALA A 122 -11.46 -35.04 6.14
N ARG A 123 -12.09 -34.51 5.08
CA ARG A 123 -11.39 -33.98 3.92
C ARG A 123 -10.70 -32.64 4.25
N ALA A 124 -11.33 -31.76 5.04
CA ALA A 124 -10.71 -30.55 5.52
C ALA A 124 -9.46 -30.85 6.36
N THR A 125 -9.58 -31.79 7.32
CA THR A 125 -8.46 -32.23 8.16
C THR A 125 -7.28 -32.74 7.33
N LEU A 126 -7.55 -33.51 6.28
CA LEU A 126 -6.49 -34.06 5.41
C LEU A 126 -5.69 -32.94 4.73
N ILE A 127 -6.38 -31.94 4.16
CA ILE A 127 -5.73 -30.81 3.48
C ILE A 127 -5.01 -29.91 4.47
N LEU A 128 -5.64 -29.56 5.59
CA LEU A 128 -5.04 -28.70 6.60
C LEU A 128 -3.79 -29.33 7.24
N LYS A 129 -3.76 -30.64 7.41
CA LYS A 129 -2.54 -31.33 7.89
C LYS A 129 -1.32 -31.10 7.00
N THR A 130 -1.52 -30.95 5.69
CA THR A 130 -0.43 -30.68 4.74
C THR A 130 -0.01 -29.22 4.77
N LEU A 131 -0.97 -28.29 4.96
CA LEU A 131 -0.70 -26.86 4.89
C LEU A 131 -0.30 -26.25 6.25
N ASP A 132 -1.12 -26.50 7.26
CA ASP A 132 -0.88 -26.08 8.65
C ASP A 132 -1.60 -26.99 9.63
N PRO A 133 -0.89 -27.97 10.23
CA PRO A 133 -1.49 -28.93 11.16
C PRO A 133 -1.98 -28.28 12.49
N THR A 134 -1.68 -27.01 12.74
CA THR A 134 -2.16 -26.28 13.94
C THR A 134 -3.57 -25.77 13.79
N ILE A 135 -4.14 -25.77 12.58
CA ILE A 135 -5.50 -25.29 12.32
C ILE A 135 -6.48 -26.43 12.56
N ASP A 136 -7.30 -26.30 13.59
CA ASP A 136 -8.42 -27.22 13.85
C ASP A 136 -9.59 -26.86 12.93
N PRO A 137 -10.07 -27.81 12.08
CA PRO A 137 -11.14 -27.57 11.13
C PRO A 137 -12.50 -27.25 11.78
N ASP A 138 -12.71 -27.52 13.05
CA ASP A 138 -13.93 -27.16 13.79
C ASP A 138 -13.88 -25.75 14.40
N THR A 139 -12.71 -25.10 14.41
CA THR A 139 -12.56 -23.73 14.95
C THR A 139 -13.31 -22.71 14.09
N PRO A 140 -14.12 -21.80 14.68
CA PRO A 140 -14.69 -20.66 13.96
C PRO A 140 -13.61 -19.75 13.38
N ILE A 141 -13.78 -19.29 12.14
CA ILE A 141 -12.79 -18.47 11.42
C ILE A 141 -12.40 -17.22 12.21
N ARG A 142 -13.34 -16.56 12.89
CA ARG A 142 -13.09 -15.36 13.71
C ARG A 142 -12.02 -15.55 14.79
N ASN A 143 -11.76 -16.79 15.20
CA ASN A 143 -10.78 -17.13 16.23
C ASN A 143 -9.38 -17.38 15.66
N LEU A 144 -9.24 -17.41 14.33
CA LEU A 144 -7.96 -17.61 13.65
C LEU A 144 -7.24 -16.29 13.44
N LYS A 145 -5.90 -16.36 13.45
CA LYS A 145 -5.04 -15.26 12.99
C LYS A 145 -5.24 -15.05 11.49
N VAL A 146 -4.97 -13.84 10.99
CA VAL A 146 -5.12 -13.50 9.57
C VAL A 146 -4.30 -14.42 8.67
N SER A 147 -3.07 -14.77 9.06
CA SER A 147 -2.23 -15.74 8.35
C SER A 147 -2.85 -17.14 8.24
N GLN A 148 -3.51 -17.60 9.31
CA GLN A 148 -4.22 -18.88 9.30
C GLN A 148 -5.47 -18.81 8.41
N GLN A 149 -6.19 -17.69 8.40
CA GLN A 149 -7.31 -17.47 7.48
C GLN A 149 -6.85 -17.52 6.02
N GLN A 150 -5.68 -16.98 5.71
CA GLN A 150 -5.05 -17.09 4.38
C GLN A 150 -4.81 -18.55 3.97
N ILE A 151 -4.28 -19.36 4.90
CA ILE A 151 -4.07 -20.80 4.67
C ILE A 151 -5.41 -21.51 4.41
N VAL A 152 -6.50 -21.09 5.07
CA VAL A 152 -7.85 -21.65 4.80
C VAL A 152 -8.33 -21.32 3.39
N GLU A 153 -8.05 -20.12 2.85
CA GLU A 153 -8.34 -19.82 1.43
C GLU A 153 -7.53 -20.69 0.46
N ILE A 154 -6.25 -20.95 0.75
CA ILE A 154 -5.42 -21.86 -0.03
C ILE A 154 -5.97 -23.30 0.06
N ALA A 155 -6.33 -23.74 1.28
CA ALA A 155 -6.96 -25.04 1.49
C ALA A 155 -8.25 -25.20 0.69
N ARG A 156 -9.04 -24.13 0.63
CA ARG A 156 -10.27 -24.05 -0.16
C ARG A 156 -10.00 -24.17 -1.66
N ALA A 157 -8.94 -23.56 -2.18
CA ALA A 157 -8.53 -23.69 -3.56
C ALA A 157 -8.12 -25.14 -3.91
N LEU A 158 -7.40 -25.80 -3.02
CA LEU A 158 -6.94 -27.18 -3.20
C LEU A 158 -8.06 -28.23 -3.12
N LEU A 159 -9.17 -27.93 -2.44
CA LEU A 159 -10.35 -28.82 -2.43
C LEU A 159 -10.91 -29.11 -3.82
N ASP A 160 -10.75 -28.16 -4.75
CA ASP A 160 -11.23 -28.26 -6.14
C ASP A 160 -10.16 -28.84 -7.09
N ASP A 161 -9.08 -29.44 -6.57
CA ASP A 161 -7.94 -29.90 -7.36
C ASP A 161 -7.38 -28.84 -8.31
N ALA A 162 -7.38 -27.56 -7.86
CA ALA A 162 -6.90 -26.45 -8.64
C ALA A 162 -5.46 -26.69 -9.10
N LYS A 163 -5.22 -26.51 -10.39
CA LYS A 163 -3.88 -26.59 -11.00
C LYS A 163 -3.29 -25.22 -11.23
N ILE A 164 -4.12 -24.18 -11.15
CA ILE A 164 -3.73 -22.77 -11.27
C ILE A 164 -4.36 -22.03 -10.10
N ILE A 165 -3.54 -21.39 -9.27
CA ILE A 165 -4.01 -20.57 -8.15
C ILE A 165 -3.52 -19.14 -8.38
N ALA A 166 -4.45 -18.19 -8.51
CA ALA A 166 -4.14 -16.78 -8.59
C ALA A 166 -4.30 -16.14 -7.20
N MET A 167 -3.29 -15.41 -6.76
CA MET A 167 -3.24 -14.72 -5.47
C MET A 167 -3.12 -13.20 -5.71
N ASP A 168 -4.13 -12.43 -5.31
CA ASP A 168 -4.15 -10.98 -5.46
C ASP A 168 -3.74 -10.32 -4.14
N GLU A 169 -2.51 -9.76 -4.08
CA GLU A 169 -1.89 -9.13 -2.91
C GLU A 169 -2.03 -9.95 -1.60
N PRO A 170 -1.60 -11.21 -1.57
CA PRO A 170 -1.87 -12.12 -0.47
C PRO A 170 -1.20 -11.70 0.85
N THR A 171 -0.29 -10.74 0.83
CA THR A 171 0.50 -10.31 2.00
C THR A 171 0.14 -8.94 2.53
N SER A 172 -0.96 -8.35 2.07
CA SER A 172 -1.37 -6.98 2.45
C SER A 172 -1.55 -6.79 3.98
N SER A 173 -1.83 -7.87 4.70
CA SER A 173 -2.07 -7.89 6.15
C SER A 173 -1.15 -8.85 6.92
N LEU A 174 -0.10 -9.38 6.29
CA LEU A 174 0.83 -10.32 6.90
C LEU A 174 2.10 -9.63 7.43
N THR A 175 2.59 -10.12 8.57
CA THR A 175 3.92 -9.78 9.09
C THR A 175 5.03 -10.44 8.26
N PRO A 176 6.31 -9.99 8.34
CA PRO A 176 7.43 -10.62 7.63
C PRO A 176 7.57 -12.13 7.93
N ARG A 177 7.41 -12.54 9.19
CA ARG A 177 7.46 -13.97 9.58
C ARG A 177 6.32 -14.81 8.98
N GLU A 178 5.14 -14.21 8.86
CA GLU A 178 4.00 -14.88 8.23
C GLU A 178 4.17 -14.99 6.72
N PHE A 179 4.84 -14.01 6.10
CA PHE A 179 5.24 -14.12 4.70
C PHE A 179 6.27 -15.24 4.48
N ASP A 180 7.25 -15.41 5.38
CA ASP A 180 8.22 -16.51 5.29
C ASP A 180 7.50 -17.86 5.16
N ARG A 181 6.49 -18.07 6.00
CA ARG A 181 5.68 -19.29 5.97
C ARG A 181 4.84 -19.44 4.69
N LEU A 182 4.28 -18.34 4.20
CA LEU A 182 3.56 -18.35 2.92
C LEU A 182 4.51 -18.68 1.75
N ALA A 183 5.74 -18.15 1.77
CA ALA A 183 6.75 -18.41 0.74
C ALA A 183 7.16 -19.90 0.71
N GLU A 184 7.33 -20.53 1.87
CA GLU A 184 7.57 -21.98 1.99
C GLU A 184 6.40 -22.76 1.38
N LEU A 185 5.16 -22.42 1.74
CA LEU A 185 3.96 -23.06 1.21
C LEU A 185 3.82 -22.90 -0.32
N ILE A 186 4.16 -21.73 -0.87
CA ILE A 186 4.22 -21.49 -2.32
C ILE A 186 5.22 -22.43 -2.97
N GLY A 187 6.41 -22.60 -2.37
CA GLY A 187 7.43 -23.55 -2.82
C GLY A 187 6.94 -25.00 -2.84
N ASP A 188 6.23 -25.43 -1.80
CA ASP A 188 5.65 -26.77 -1.71
C ASP A 188 4.57 -27.00 -2.78
N LEU A 189 3.66 -26.03 -2.97
CA LEU A 189 2.64 -26.11 -4.01
C LEU A 189 3.25 -26.18 -5.43
N LYS A 190 4.28 -25.37 -5.69
CA LYS A 190 5.04 -25.41 -6.93
C LYS A 190 5.65 -26.80 -7.17
N SER A 191 6.26 -27.39 -6.13
CA SER A 191 6.89 -28.73 -6.22
C SER A 191 5.89 -29.84 -6.57
N THR A 192 4.62 -29.68 -6.18
CA THR A 192 3.53 -30.59 -6.55
C THR A 192 2.95 -30.33 -7.95
N GLY A 193 3.52 -29.39 -8.70
CA GLY A 193 3.13 -29.06 -10.07
C GLY A 193 1.93 -28.09 -10.17
N VAL A 194 1.54 -27.46 -9.06
CA VAL A 194 0.57 -26.35 -9.09
C VAL A 194 1.26 -25.11 -9.66
N SER A 195 0.59 -24.41 -10.58
CA SER A 195 1.06 -23.13 -11.13
C SER A 195 0.42 -21.98 -10.37
N LEU A 196 1.20 -20.97 -9.99
CA LEU A 196 0.72 -19.85 -9.21
C LEU A 196 0.86 -18.55 -10.01
N ILE A 197 -0.17 -17.71 -9.93
CA ILE A 197 -0.14 -16.33 -10.42
C ILE A 197 -0.08 -15.45 -9.17
N TYR A 198 1.01 -14.71 -9.02
CA TYR A 198 1.28 -13.91 -7.83
C TYR A 198 1.21 -12.42 -8.17
N VAL A 199 0.23 -11.72 -7.61
CA VAL A 199 0.11 -10.27 -7.78
C VAL A 199 0.57 -9.59 -6.51
N SER A 200 1.60 -8.79 -6.62
CA SER A 200 2.10 -7.95 -5.52
C SER A 200 2.74 -6.69 -6.09
N HIS A 201 2.76 -5.63 -5.30
CA HIS A 201 3.52 -4.42 -5.57
C HIS A 201 4.83 -4.37 -4.76
N LYS A 202 5.10 -5.38 -3.91
CA LYS A 202 6.31 -5.50 -3.10
C LYS A 202 7.37 -6.29 -3.84
N MET A 203 8.42 -5.63 -4.29
CA MET A 203 9.47 -6.26 -5.10
C MET A 203 10.20 -7.37 -4.34
N ASN A 204 10.50 -7.19 -3.05
CA ASN A 204 11.13 -8.21 -2.22
C ASN A 204 10.36 -9.55 -2.20
N GLU A 205 9.02 -9.51 -2.25
CA GLU A 205 8.21 -10.72 -2.34
C GLU A 205 8.36 -11.38 -3.71
N ILE A 206 8.31 -10.58 -4.79
CA ILE A 206 8.41 -11.05 -6.18
C ILE A 206 9.76 -11.73 -6.42
N PHE A 207 10.85 -11.09 -5.99
CA PHE A 207 12.20 -11.66 -6.12
C PHE A 207 12.40 -12.94 -5.31
N ARG A 208 11.65 -13.11 -4.23
CA ARG A 208 11.79 -14.29 -3.36
C ARG A 208 11.00 -15.49 -3.84
N VAL A 209 9.81 -15.31 -4.41
CA VAL A 209 8.90 -16.45 -4.69
C VAL A 209 8.63 -16.68 -6.17
N CYS A 210 8.87 -15.70 -7.04
CA CYS A 210 8.48 -15.80 -8.44
C CYS A 210 9.63 -16.21 -9.36
N ASP A 211 9.32 -16.96 -10.41
CA ASP A 211 10.27 -17.37 -11.44
C ASP A 211 10.33 -16.38 -12.60
N ARG A 212 9.16 -15.93 -13.06
CA ARG A 212 8.99 -14.98 -14.16
C ARG A 212 7.95 -13.93 -13.79
N ALA A 213 7.96 -12.84 -14.53
CA ALA A 213 6.97 -11.78 -14.37
C ALA A 213 6.44 -11.31 -15.72
N THR A 214 5.13 -11.10 -15.82
CA THR A 214 4.50 -10.29 -16.86
C THR A 214 4.33 -8.88 -16.35
N ILE A 215 4.87 -7.92 -17.08
CA ILE A 215 4.81 -6.49 -16.76
C ILE A 215 3.66 -5.86 -17.55
N MET A 216 2.72 -5.25 -16.83
CA MET A 216 1.60 -4.52 -17.42
C MET A 216 1.71 -3.03 -17.18
N ARG A 217 1.32 -2.23 -18.18
CA ARG A 217 1.22 -0.78 -18.11
C ARG A 217 0.11 -0.29 -19.04
N ASP A 218 -0.76 0.61 -18.54
CA ASP A 218 -1.85 1.24 -19.29
C ASP A 218 -2.73 0.24 -20.07
N GLY A 219 -3.04 -0.91 -19.44
CA GLY A 219 -3.87 -1.96 -20.03
C GLY A 219 -3.17 -2.83 -21.08
N LYS A 220 -1.85 -2.75 -21.23
CA LYS A 220 -1.04 -3.51 -22.18
C LYS A 220 0.02 -4.34 -21.48
N GLN A 221 0.39 -5.46 -22.09
CA GLN A 221 1.60 -6.18 -21.73
C GLN A 221 2.83 -5.44 -22.30
N VAL A 222 3.75 -5.05 -21.42
CA VAL A 222 4.99 -4.37 -21.80
C VAL A 222 6.11 -5.38 -22.06
N GLY A 223 6.11 -6.49 -21.32
CA GLY A 223 7.10 -7.54 -21.48
C GLY A 223 6.91 -8.69 -20.49
N VAL A 224 7.66 -9.76 -20.76
CA VAL A 224 7.80 -10.90 -19.83
C VAL A 224 9.27 -11.08 -19.54
N VAL A 225 9.63 -11.22 -18.28
CA VAL A 225 11.01 -11.32 -17.81
C VAL A 225 11.20 -12.52 -16.90
N ASN A 226 12.40 -13.08 -16.84
CA ASN A 226 12.78 -13.99 -15.78
C ASN A 226 13.28 -13.16 -14.60
N ILE A 227 12.81 -13.47 -13.41
CA ILE A 227 13.18 -12.70 -12.20
C ILE A 227 14.67 -12.81 -11.89
N SER A 228 15.27 -13.98 -12.19
CA SER A 228 16.73 -14.21 -12.00
C SER A 228 17.63 -13.29 -12.83
N ASP A 229 17.12 -12.76 -13.94
CA ASP A 229 17.89 -11.98 -14.91
C ASP A 229 17.71 -10.46 -14.74
N GLU A 230 16.91 -10.07 -13.76
CA GLU A 230 16.51 -8.67 -13.53
C GLU A 230 16.91 -8.21 -12.12
N ASP A 231 17.03 -6.91 -11.95
CA ASP A 231 17.05 -6.24 -10.66
C ASP A 231 15.78 -5.42 -10.44
N GLU A 232 15.57 -4.96 -9.22
CA GLU A 232 14.39 -4.20 -8.84
C GLU A 232 14.26 -2.92 -9.70
N GLU A 233 15.36 -2.21 -9.94
CA GLU A 233 15.38 -0.97 -10.70
C GLU A 233 14.94 -1.20 -12.17
N SER A 234 15.39 -2.30 -12.77
CA SER A 234 15.02 -2.69 -14.13
C SER A 234 13.55 -3.00 -14.26
N ILE A 235 13.01 -3.81 -13.35
CA ILE A 235 11.58 -4.16 -13.34
C ILE A 235 10.73 -2.90 -13.16
N VAL A 236 11.08 -2.05 -12.20
CA VAL A 236 10.35 -0.83 -11.90
C VAL A 236 10.44 0.16 -13.08
N ALA A 237 11.59 0.29 -13.73
CA ALA A 237 11.74 1.12 -14.92
C ALA A 237 10.84 0.66 -16.08
N LYS A 238 10.68 -0.66 -16.27
CA LYS A 238 9.76 -1.23 -17.26
C LYS A 238 8.29 -0.97 -16.90
N MET A 239 7.94 -1.07 -15.61
CA MET A 239 6.58 -0.79 -15.12
C MET A 239 6.18 0.67 -15.34
N VAL A 240 7.05 1.61 -14.98
CA VAL A 240 6.80 3.06 -15.06
C VAL A 240 7.03 3.60 -16.48
N GLY A 241 7.84 2.92 -17.30
CA GLY A 241 8.18 3.30 -18.67
C GLY A 241 9.21 4.40 -18.78
N ARG A 242 9.86 4.76 -17.69
CA ARG A 242 11.00 5.68 -17.62
C ARG A 242 12.00 5.18 -16.60
N LYS A 243 13.27 5.46 -16.76
CA LYS A 243 14.25 5.23 -15.70
C LYS A 243 13.83 6.07 -14.48
N ILE A 244 13.71 5.43 -13.35
CA ILE A 244 13.56 6.15 -12.10
C ILE A 244 14.94 6.76 -11.82
N GLU A 245 15.00 8.08 -11.86
CA GLU A 245 16.22 8.78 -11.45
C GLU A 245 16.50 8.38 -10.00
N LYS A 246 17.70 7.88 -9.73
CA LYS A 246 18.18 7.74 -8.36
C LYS A 246 18.14 9.13 -7.75
N LEU A 247 17.28 9.34 -6.77
CA LEU A 247 17.38 10.50 -5.92
C LEU A 247 18.66 10.33 -5.12
N ASP A 248 19.75 10.95 -5.58
CA ASP A 248 20.86 11.24 -4.70
C ASP A 248 20.35 12.31 -3.74
N HIS A 249 20.11 11.91 -2.50
CA HIS A 249 19.58 12.81 -1.49
C HIS A 249 20.50 14.03 -1.37
N GLN A 250 19.97 15.22 -1.67
CA GLN A 250 20.66 16.48 -1.49
C GLN A 250 20.15 17.19 -0.25
N ALA A 251 21.05 17.44 0.69
CA ALA A 251 20.71 18.21 1.88
C ALA A 251 20.62 19.70 1.54
N PHE A 252 19.51 20.33 1.93
CA PHE A 252 19.28 21.79 1.78
C PHE A 252 19.23 22.49 3.14
N VAL A 253 19.75 21.86 4.18
CA VAL A 253 19.65 22.27 5.58
C VAL A 253 20.34 23.61 5.81
N SER A 254 19.61 24.59 6.31
CA SER A 254 20.15 25.89 6.75
C SER A 254 20.31 25.93 8.27
N GLU A 255 20.97 26.96 8.79
CA GLU A 255 21.12 27.13 10.24
C GLU A 255 19.84 27.59 10.96
N ARG A 256 18.85 28.12 10.21
CA ARG A 256 17.60 28.65 10.77
C ARG A 256 16.69 27.53 11.29
N GLU A 257 16.46 27.51 12.60
CA GLU A 257 15.47 26.64 13.21
C GLU A 257 14.06 27.16 12.89
N VAL A 258 13.19 26.23 12.43
CA VAL A 258 11.79 26.54 12.08
C VAL A 258 10.83 25.88 13.05
N LEU A 259 11.04 24.60 13.40
CA LEU A 259 10.22 23.88 14.36
C LEU A 259 11.06 23.51 15.58
N ARG A 260 10.53 23.75 16.77
CA ARG A 260 11.09 23.27 18.04
C ARG A 260 10.01 22.56 18.84
N VAL A 261 10.34 21.39 19.33
CA VAL A 261 9.52 20.53 20.19
C VAL A 261 10.33 20.31 21.47
N GLU A 262 9.75 20.60 22.63
CA GLU A 262 10.42 20.47 23.93
C GLU A 262 9.53 19.69 24.89
N ASP A 263 10.04 18.57 25.42
CA ASP A 263 9.43 17.69 26.44
C ASP A 263 7.97 17.32 26.15
N LEU A 264 7.65 17.16 24.85
CA LEU A 264 6.29 16.90 24.42
C LEU A 264 5.80 15.56 24.98
N THR A 265 4.69 15.60 25.68
CA THR A 265 4.19 14.44 26.43
C THR A 265 2.67 14.26 26.28
N ARG A 266 2.26 13.00 26.13
CA ARG A 266 0.86 12.54 26.19
C ARG A 266 0.81 11.11 26.72
N GLY A 267 0.54 10.96 28.01
CA GLY A 267 0.47 9.64 28.63
C GLY A 267 1.71 8.78 28.34
N ASN A 268 1.47 7.55 27.89
CA ASN A 268 2.52 6.63 27.47
C ASN A 268 2.76 6.64 25.95
N ASP A 269 1.89 7.29 25.16
CA ASP A 269 1.98 7.30 23.70
C ASP A 269 3.16 8.16 23.21
N VAL A 270 3.43 9.28 23.93
CA VAL A 270 4.58 10.17 23.68
C VAL A 270 5.12 10.64 25.03
N VAL A 271 6.40 10.38 25.29
CA VAL A 271 7.03 10.66 26.58
C VAL A 271 8.26 11.51 26.40
N ALA A 272 8.16 12.81 26.80
CA ALA A 272 9.23 13.78 26.81
C ALA A 272 10.01 13.88 25.47
N ALA A 273 9.29 13.89 24.34
CA ALA A 273 9.92 14.01 23.04
C ALA A 273 10.45 15.44 22.84
N SER A 274 11.75 15.56 22.56
CA SER A 274 12.42 16.85 22.32
C SER A 274 13.30 16.78 21.08
N PHE A 275 13.09 17.72 20.13
CA PHE A 275 13.88 17.86 18.91
C PHE A 275 13.59 19.19 18.24
N SER A 276 14.43 19.57 17.29
CA SER A 276 14.19 20.72 16.42
C SER A 276 14.35 20.33 14.95
N VAL A 277 13.75 21.13 14.05
CA VAL A 277 13.89 20.97 12.60
C VAL A 277 14.25 22.31 11.99
N ARG A 278 15.26 22.31 11.14
CA ARG A 278 15.79 23.49 10.46
C ARG A 278 15.10 23.72 9.12
N ALA A 279 15.23 24.91 8.59
CA ALA A 279 14.75 25.22 7.24
C ALA A 279 15.52 24.41 6.20
N GLY A 280 14.80 23.76 5.31
CA GLY A 280 15.36 22.86 4.30
C GLY A 280 15.72 21.46 4.81
N GLU A 281 15.46 21.15 6.08
CA GLU A 281 15.74 19.85 6.67
C GLU A 281 14.57 18.87 6.48
N VAL A 282 14.89 17.64 6.11
CA VAL A 282 13.98 16.49 6.14
C VAL A 282 14.37 15.60 7.32
N LEU A 283 13.59 15.68 8.40
CA LEU A 283 13.73 14.84 9.58
C LEU A 283 12.87 13.58 9.44
N GLY A 284 13.50 12.42 9.35
CA GLY A 284 12.82 11.13 9.39
C GLY A 284 12.49 10.71 10.82
N ILE A 285 11.34 10.09 11.05
CA ILE A 285 11.00 9.44 12.31
C ILE A 285 10.69 7.97 12.01
N ALA A 286 11.56 7.08 12.46
CA ALA A 286 11.47 5.63 12.32
C ALA A 286 11.06 4.96 13.64
N GLY A 287 10.55 3.74 13.57
CA GLY A 287 10.16 2.93 14.74
C GLY A 287 9.17 1.84 14.37
N LEU A 288 8.92 0.92 15.28
CA LEU A 288 7.93 -0.14 15.09
C LEU A 288 6.50 0.42 15.12
N VAL A 289 5.55 -0.38 14.63
CA VAL A 289 4.11 -0.05 14.73
C VAL A 289 3.75 0.10 16.21
N GLY A 290 3.07 1.21 16.56
CA GLY A 290 2.74 1.53 17.95
C GLY A 290 3.85 2.25 18.73
N ALA A 291 4.93 2.70 18.07
CA ALA A 291 6.02 3.46 18.73
C ALA A 291 5.64 4.89 19.12
N GLY A 292 4.44 5.39 18.77
CA GLY A 292 3.98 6.74 19.10
C GLY A 292 4.24 7.80 18.04
N ARG A 293 4.64 7.40 16.83
CA ARG A 293 5.05 8.30 15.73
C ARG A 293 3.89 9.18 15.24
N THR A 294 2.76 8.58 14.88
CA THR A 294 1.53 9.29 14.47
C THR A 294 1.00 10.20 15.56
N GLU A 295 1.01 9.72 16.80
CA GLU A 295 0.60 10.47 17.98
C GLU A 295 1.47 11.74 18.16
N LEU A 296 2.78 11.61 17.97
CA LEU A 296 3.71 12.74 18.00
C LEU A 296 3.36 13.81 16.95
N LEU A 297 3.09 13.40 15.69
CA LEU A 297 2.67 14.35 14.65
C LEU A 297 1.33 15.02 14.98
N LYS A 298 0.35 14.27 15.52
CA LYS A 298 -0.96 14.81 15.93
C LYS A 298 -0.84 15.82 17.08
N LEU A 299 0.09 15.61 18.02
CA LEU A 299 0.38 16.57 19.09
C LEU A 299 0.98 17.86 18.55
N ILE A 300 1.93 17.77 17.61
CA ILE A 300 2.57 18.93 16.98
C ILE A 300 1.53 19.72 16.17
N ALA A 301 0.65 19.04 15.44
CA ALA A 301 -0.42 19.66 14.64
C ALA A 301 -1.58 20.20 15.50
N GLY A 302 -1.55 20.02 16.82
CA GLY A 302 -2.58 20.50 17.74
C GLY A 302 -3.92 19.75 17.64
N ILE A 303 -3.93 18.57 17.01
CA ILE A 303 -5.11 17.69 16.92
C ILE A 303 -5.35 17.06 18.28
N ASP A 304 -4.32 16.47 18.85
CA ASP A 304 -4.37 15.85 20.18
C ASP A 304 -3.89 16.81 21.26
N ARG A 305 -4.42 16.60 22.47
CA ARG A 305 -4.07 17.41 23.64
C ARG A 305 -2.79 16.88 24.27
N ARG A 306 -1.74 17.70 24.30
CA ARG A 306 -0.51 17.41 25.06
C ARG A 306 -0.76 17.60 26.56
N THR A 307 -0.15 16.75 27.38
CA THR A 307 -0.19 16.85 28.85
C THR A 307 1.02 17.61 29.39
N GLY A 308 2.11 17.73 28.60
CA GLY A 308 3.33 18.48 28.91
C GLY A 308 4.05 18.93 27.67
N GLY A 309 5.03 19.80 27.84
CA GLY A 309 5.92 20.27 26.81
C GLY A 309 5.37 21.40 25.93
N THR A 310 6.23 21.88 25.04
CA THR A 310 5.92 23.00 24.14
C THR A 310 6.24 22.66 22.68
N VAL A 311 5.51 23.33 21.79
CA VAL A 311 5.78 23.35 20.34
C VAL A 311 5.88 24.80 19.92
N SER A 312 6.93 25.17 19.22
CA SER A 312 7.09 26.52 18.65
C SER A 312 7.50 26.46 17.19
N VAL A 313 7.03 27.43 16.41
CA VAL A 313 7.38 27.62 15.00
C VAL A 313 7.97 29.03 14.83
N ASN A 314 9.17 29.10 14.25
CA ASN A 314 9.94 30.36 14.14
C ASN A 314 9.99 31.12 15.47
N GLY A 315 10.22 30.44 16.60
CA GLY A 315 10.28 31.00 17.94
C GLY A 315 8.93 31.35 18.57
N THR A 316 7.82 31.21 17.88
CA THR A 316 6.47 31.50 18.39
C THR A 316 5.79 30.22 18.89
N ALA A 317 5.39 30.22 20.16
CA ALA A 317 4.71 29.05 20.75
C ALA A 317 3.34 28.79 20.13
N VAL A 318 3.06 27.54 19.84
CA VAL A 318 1.78 27.07 19.29
C VAL A 318 0.86 26.66 20.43
N GLN A 319 -0.37 27.16 20.43
CA GLN A 319 -1.36 26.84 21.46
C GLN A 319 -1.69 25.35 21.48
N ASN A 320 -1.76 24.76 22.70
CA ASN A 320 -2.10 23.37 22.90
C ASN A 320 -3.54 23.06 22.44
N HIS A 321 -3.73 21.91 21.79
CA HIS A 321 -5.01 21.40 21.34
C HIS A 321 -5.82 22.42 20.52
N ASN A 322 -5.12 23.07 19.58
CA ASN A 322 -5.72 24.08 18.71
C ASN A 322 -5.15 23.98 17.29
N VAL A 323 -5.86 23.23 16.44
CA VAL A 323 -5.49 23.03 15.03
C VAL A 323 -5.45 24.36 14.26
N ARG A 324 -6.35 25.30 14.55
CA ARG A 324 -6.35 26.62 13.88
C ARG A 324 -5.09 27.42 14.21
N ALA A 325 -4.63 27.37 15.48
CA ALA A 325 -3.39 28.01 15.89
C ALA A 325 -2.18 27.35 15.20
N ALA A 326 -2.14 26.03 15.09
CA ALA A 326 -1.09 25.31 14.37
C ALA A 326 -1.07 25.69 12.87
N ILE A 327 -2.21 25.71 12.21
CA ILE A 327 -2.32 26.15 10.80
C ILE A 327 -1.86 27.60 10.65
N LYS A 328 -2.26 28.50 11.56
CA LYS A 328 -1.84 29.92 11.54
C LYS A 328 -0.33 30.07 11.76
N ALA A 329 0.29 29.19 12.55
CA ALA A 329 1.74 29.14 12.74
C ALA A 329 2.48 28.55 11.52
N GLY A 330 1.75 28.01 10.54
CA GLY A 330 2.31 27.43 9.32
C GLY A 330 2.60 25.93 9.42
N ILE A 331 1.93 25.19 10.29
CA ILE A 331 2.04 23.72 10.38
C ILE A 331 0.99 23.07 9.47
N GLY A 332 1.43 22.19 8.58
CA GLY A 332 0.58 21.37 7.72
C GLY A 332 0.79 19.88 7.98
N LEU A 333 -0.28 19.12 8.22
CA LEU A 333 -0.25 17.67 8.39
C LEU A 333 -0.85 16.96 7.19
N VAL A 334 -0.10 16.04 6.62
CA VAL A 334 -0.51 15.06 5.61
C VAL A 334 -0.76 13.75 6.36
N PRO A 335 -2.01 13.31 6.54
CA PRO A 335 -2.35 12.19 7.41
C PRO A 335 -2.09 10.83 6.74
N GLU A 336 -1.96 9.77 7.55
CA GLU A 336 -1.80 8.39 7.12
C GLU A 336 -3.00 7.88 6.30
N ASP A 337 -4.23 8.01 6.82
CA ASP A 337 -5.44 7.61 6.10
C ASP A 337 -6.01 8.78 5.30
N ARG A 338 -5.48 8.96 4.07
CA ARG A 338 -5.95 10.02 3.17
C ARG A 338 -7.45 9.96 2.88
N LYS A 339 -8.06 8.76 2.86
CA LYS A 339 -9.46 8.58 2.49
C LYS A 339 -10.41 9.01 3.59
N LYS A 340 -10.03 8.80 4.86
CA LYS A 340 -10.84 9.15 6.03
C LYS A 340 -10.52 10.54 6.57
N GLU A 341 -9.24 10.91 6.61
CA GLU A 341 -8.75 12.11 7.28
C GLU A 341 -8.25 13.18 6.31
N GLY A 342 -7.82 12.76 5.09
CA GLY A 342 -7.13 13.64 4.16
C GLY A 342 -8.05 14.38 3.19
N ILE A 343 -9.15 13.81 2.73
CA ILE A 343 -9.97 14.36 1.63
C ILE A 343 -11.47 14.37 1.94
N ILE A 344 -12.18 15.33 1.35
CA ILE A 344 -13.64 15.31 1.25
C ILE A 344 -13.99 14.75 -0.14
N LYS A 345 -14.31 13.46 -0.16
CA LYS A 345 -14.33 12.58 -1.34
C LYS A 345 -15.24 13.08 -2.47
N GLU A 346 -16.38 13.67 -2.10
CA GLU A 346 -17.43 14.14 -3.01
C GLU A 346 -17.19 15.58 -3.50
N ARG A 347 -16.15 16.26 -3.00
CA ARG A 347 -15.85 17.64 -3.34
C ARG A 347 -14.81 17.74 -4.45
N ALA A 348 -14.87 18.85 -5.18
CA ALA A 348 -13.90 19.20 -6.22
C ALA A 348 -12.47 19.34 -5.67
N VAL A 349 -11.49 19.13 -6.52
CA VAL A 349 -10.04 19.27 -6.19
C VAL A 349 -9.76 20.65 -5.59
N LYS A 350 -10.23 21.73 -6.22
CA LYS A 350 -10.02 23.12 -5.73
C LYS A 350 -10.55 23.33 -4.32
N MET A 351 -11.71 22.75 -3.99
CA MET A 351 -12.28 22.87 -2.65
C MET A 351 -11.44 22.11 -1.60
N ASN A 352 -10.95 20.93 -1.97
CA ASN A 352 -10.06 20.19 -1.11
C ASN A 352 -8.72 20.90 -0.87
N MET A 353 -8.19 21.60 -1.87
CA MET A 353 -6.97 22.40 -1.72
C MET A 353 -7.16 23.62 -0.82
N ALA A 354 -8.33 24.26 -0.87
CA ALA A 354 -8.57 25.50 -0.13
C ALA A 354 -8.89 25.30 1.36
N LEU A 355 -9.17 24.07 1.82
CA LEU A 355 -9.72 23.80 3.17
C LEU A 355 -9.05 24.58 4.32
N PRO A 356 -7.70 24.53 4.53
CA PRO A 356 -7.08 25.24 5.64
C PRO A 356 -6.95 26.75 5.42
N SER A 357 -7.04 27.21 4.18
CA SER A 357 -6.83 28.61 3.77
C SER A 357 -8.09 29.27 3.17
N MET A 358 -9.29 28.70 3.42
CA MET A 358 -10.54 29.16 2.88
C MET A 358 -10.78 30.66 3.12
N HIS A 359 -10.37 31.18 4.29
CA HIS A 359 -10.46 32.59 4.63
C HIS A 359 -9.70 33.52 3.67
N ARG A 360 -8.66 33.02 2.98
CA ARG A 360 -7.87 33.79 1.98
C ARG A 360 -8.64 34.00 0.68
N PHE A 361 -9.68 33.20 0.44
CA PHE A 361 -10.52 33.21 -0.73
C PHE A 361 -11.92 33.80 -0.46
N THR A 362 -12.15 34.31 0.75
CA THR A 362 -13.42 34.97 1.13
C THR A 362 -13.21 36.45 1.32
N LEU A 363 -14.14 37.26 0.81
CA LEU A 363 -14.21 38.70 1.02
C LEU A 363 -15.63 39.03 1.47
N ALA A 364 -15.76 39.68 2.64
CA ALA A 364 -17.07 40.02 3.23
C ALA A 364 -18.06 38.83 3.31
N GLY A 365 -17.55 37.63 3.61
CA GLY A 365 -18.35 36.41 3.68
C GLY A 365 -18.67 35.71 2.34
N LEU A 366 -18.31 36.34 1.22
CA LEU A 366 -18.52 35.77 -0.12
C LEU A 366 -17.24 35.13 -0.67
N MET A 367 -17.39 33.99 -1.32
CA MET A 367 -16.28 33.28 -1.96
C MET A 367 -15.82 33.97 -3.24
N ASN A 368 -14.55 34.27 -3.35
CA ASN A 368 -13.92 34.73 -4.59
C ASN A 368 -13.46 33.51 -5.42
N HIS A 369 -14.36 32.97 -6.23
CA HIS A 369 -14.09 31.79 -7.05
C HIS A 369 -12.94 32.01 -8.04
N ALA A 370 -12.83 33.18 -8.65
CA ALA A 370 -11.76 33.47 -9.62
C ALA A 370 -10.36 33.46 -8.98
N ARG A 371 -10.24 33.88 -7.71
CA ARG A 371 -8.98 33.80 -6.95
C ARG A 371 -8.67 32.36 -6.55
N LEU A 372 -9.69 31.63 -6.11
CA LEU A 372 -9.57 30.20 -5.76
C LEU A 372 -9.12 29.38 -6.97
N ASP A 373 -9.78 29.55 -8.12
CA ASP A 373 -9.49 28.81 -9.35
C ASP A 373 -8.06 29.07 -9.84
N ARG A 374 -7.61 30.33 -9.83
CA ARG A 374 -6.22 30.70 -10.16
C ARG A 374 -5.21 30.01 -9.27
N GLU A 375 -5.42 30.02 -7.96
CA GLU A 375 -4.50 29.42 -6.99
C GLU A 375 -4.50 27.88 -7.12
N ALA A 376 -5.66 27.26 -7.30
CA ALA A 376 -5.76 25.83 -7.51
C ALA A 376 -5.04 25.39 -8.79
N LEU A 377 -5.22 26.10 -9.90
CA LEU A 377 -4.52 25.82 -11.16
C LEU A 377 -3.01 25.99 -11.02
N ARG A 378 -2.54 27.04 -10.34
CA ARG A 378 -1.14 27.26 -10.08
C ARG A 378 -0.52 26.09 -9.31
N VAL A 379 -1.13 25.73 -8.17
CA VAL A 379 -0.62 24.64 -7.31
C VAL A 379 -0.68 23.30 -8.04
N MET A 380 -1.76 23.02 -8.79
CA MET A 380 -1.85 21.80 -9.60
C MET A 380 -0.73 21.72 -10.65
N GLY A 381 -0.39 22.84 -11.27
CA GLY A 381 0.72 22.95 -12.24
C GLY A 381 2.06 22.68 -11.57
N ASP A 382 2.34 23.35 -10.44
CA ASP A 382 3.59 23.21 -9.67
C ASP A 382 3.83 21.77 -9.21
N LEU A 383 2.75 21.05 -8.85
CA LEU A 383 2.77 19.66 -8.41
C LEU A 383 2.62 18.64 -9.55
N LYS A 384 2.56 19.10 -10.80
CA LYS A 384 2.35 18.25 -11.99
C LYS A 384 1.15 17.32 -11.84
N LEU A 385 0.03 17.80 -11.29
CA LEU A 385 -1.21 17.04 -11.14
C LEU A 385 -1.83 16.73 -12.51
N ARG A 386 -2.33 15.50 -12.67
CA ARG A 386 -3.00 15.06 -13.91
C ARG A 386 -4.31 14.33 -13.57
N PRO A 387 -5.43 14.60 -14.24
CA PRO A 387 -5.63 15.70 -15.21
C PRO A 387 -5.62 17.07 -14.53
N LEU A 388 -5.33 18.12 -15.27
CA LEU A 388 -5.36 19.51 -14.80
C LEU A 388 -6.81 20.04 -14.84
N ASP A 389 -7.65 19.48 -13.96
CA ASP A 389 -9.09 19.79 -13.85
C ASP A 389 -9.44 20.07 -12.38
N ILE A 390 -9.62 21.35 -12.06
CA ILE A 390 -9.90 21.82 -10.70
C ILE A 390 -11.32 21.49 -10.23
N GLU A 391 -12.26 21.25 -11.16
CA GLU A 391 -13.66 20.89 -10.85
C GLU A 391 -13.84 19.38 -10.66
N LYS A 392 -12.87 18.59 -11.06
CA LYS A 392 -12.95 17.14 -10.93
C LYS A 392 -13.12 16.72 -9.48
N THR A 393 -14.05 15.79 -9.23
CA THR A 393 -14.26 15.21 -7.90
C THR A 393 -13.02 14.44 -7.47
N ILE A 394 -12.44 14.78 -6.29
CA ILE A 394 -11.18 14.21 -5.82
C ILE A 394 -11.25 12.68 -5.65
N GLY A 395 -12.41 12.13 -5.30
CA GLY A 395 -12.61 10.69 -5.16
C GLY A 395 -12.37 9.88 -6.43
N THR A 396 -12.38 10.53 -7.61
CA THR A 396 -12.15 9.89 -8.92
C THR A 396 -10.67 9.90 -9.35
N LEU A 397 -9.80 10.56 -8.58
CA LEU A 397 -8.37 10.61 -8.87
C LEU A 397 -7.65 9.35 -8.36
N SER A 398 -6.51 9.01 -8.98
CA SER A 398 -5.58 7.99 -8.47
C SER A 398 -5.05 8.37 -7.08
N GLY A 399 -4.59 7.37 -6.32
CA GLY A 399 -4.04 7.59 -4.98
C GLY A 399 -2.91 8.60 -4.93
N GLY A 400 -1.97 8.55 -5.88
CA GLY A 400 -0.86 9.50 -5.97
C GLY A 400 -1.34 10.93 -6.24
N ASN A 401 -2.35 11.11 -7.12
CA ASN A 401 -2.93 12.44 -7.37
C ASN A 401 -3.73 12.97 -6.18
N GLN A 402 -4.47 12.12 -5.45
CA GLN A 402 -5.11 12.51 -4.19
C GLN A 402 -4.08 13.01 -3.17
N GLN A 403 -2.95 12.30 -3.04
CA GLN A 403 -1.86 12.69 -2.14
C GLN A 403 -1.26 14.05 -2.52
N LYS A 404 -1.02 14.27 -3.82
CA LYS A 404 -0.56 15.57 -4.32
C LYS A 404 -1.56 16.70 -4.01
N VAL A 405 -2.86 16.46 -4.06
CA VAL A 405 -3.88 17.45 -3.66
C VAL A 405 -3.76 17.79 -2.18
N ILE A 406 -3.54 16.79 -1.31
CA ILE A 406 -3.35 17.01 0.13
C ILE A 406 -2.06 17.81 0.40
N ILE A 407 -0.96 17.50 -0.29
CA ILE A 407 0.28 18.29 -0.20
C ILE A 407 0.03 19.71 -0.72
N GLY A 408 -0.63 19.84 -1.88
CA GLY A 408 -0.99 21.11 -2.49
C GLY A 408 -1.84 22.01 -1.61
N ARG A 409 -2.68 21.44 -0.77
CA ARG A 409 -3.46 22.15 0.25
C ARG A 409 -2.56 22.97 1.18
N TRP A 410 -1.45 22.39 1.63
CA TRP A 410 -0.52 23.01 2.53
C TRP A 410 0.42 23.98 1.81
N VAL A 411 0.73 23.71 0.54
CA VAL A 411 1.42 24.67 -0.32
C VAL A 411 0.55 25.92 -0.55
N ALA A 412 -0.75 25.76 -0.85
CA ALA A 412 -1.70 26.86 -1.00
C ALA A 412 -1.91 27.65 0.31
N ALA A 413 -1.78 26.98 1.47
CA ALA A 413 -1.85 27.60 2.78
C ALA A 413 -0.55 28.30 3.20
N ASP A 414 0.52 28.16 2.41
CA ASP A 414 1.87 28.67 2.69
C ASP A 414 2.47 28.11 3.99
N ALA A 415 2.35 26.81 4.20
CA ALA A 415 2.92 26.15 5.36
C ALA A 415 4.45 26.24 5.36
N ASN A 416 5.04 26.40 6.58
CA ASN A 416 6.48 26.41 6.81
C ASN A 416 7.00 25.07 7.34
N VAL A 417 6.12 24.31 8.01
CA VAL A 417 6.39 23.00 8.57
C VAL A 417 5.43 22.01 7.92
N PHE A 418 5.98 20.98 7.31
CA PHE A 418 5.22 19.87 6.72
C PHE A 418 5.42 18.60 7.54
N LEU A 419 4.34 18.07 8.08
CA LEU A 419 4.31 16.80 8.80
C LEU A 419 3.70 15.75 7.87
N PHE A 420 4.48 14.75 7.49
CA PHE A 420 4.05 13.65 6.64
C PHE A 420 3.91 12.37 7.47
N ASP A 421 2.71 11.84 7.55
CA ASP A 421 2.43 10.55 8.18
C ASP A 421 2.18 9.51 7.10
N GLU A 422 3.11 8.56 6.92
CA GLU A 422 3.09 7.51 5.90
C GLU A 422 2.74 8.06 4.49
N PRO A 423 3.51 9.02 3.94
CA PRO A 423 3.09 9.79 2.75
C PRO A 423 2.90 8.96 1.49
N THR A 424 3.48 7.78 1.42
CA THR A 424 3.42 6.90 0.24
C THR A 424 2.60 5.64 0.46
N ARG A 425 1.94 5.49 1.60
CA ARG A 425 1.12 4.32 1.90
C ARG A 425 -0.03 4.16 0.93
N GLY A 426 -0.12 2.96 0.31
CA GLY A 426 -1.15 2.64 -0.67
C GLY A 426 -1.07 3.47 -1.96
N ILE A 427 0.13 3.91 -2.31
CA ILE A 427 0.47 4.58 -3.58
C ILE A 427 1.36 3.62 -4.39
N ASP A 428 1.21 3.65 -5.72
CA ASP A 428 2.05 2.87 -6.63
C ASP A 428 3.50 3.38 -6.65
N ILE A 429 4.42 2.53 -7.11
CA ILE A 429 5.87 2.80 -7.09
C ILE A 429 6.23 4.05 -7.89
N GLY A 430 5.60 4.26 -9.05
CA GLY A 430 5.84 5.45 -9.86
C GLY A 430 5.45 6.75 -9.17
N ALA A 431 4.28 6.74 -8.51
CA ALA A 431 3.80 7.90 -7.77
C ALA A 431 4.59 8.12 -6.46
N LYS A 432 5.16 7.06 -5.81
CA LYS A 432 6.07 7.23 -4.66
C LYS A 432 7.25 8.15 -5.02
N SER A 433 7.92 7.88 -6.15
CA SER A 433 9.02 8.72 -6.61
C SER A 433 8.61 10.19 -6.82
N GLU A 434 7.41 10.43 -7.32
CA GLU A 434 6.90 11.79 -7.50
C GLU A 434 6.66 12.49 -6.16
N ILE A 435 6.21 11.78 -5.13
CA ILE A 435 6.07 12.33 -3.77
C ILE A 435 7.44 12.64 -3.17
N TYR A 436 8.45 11.79 -3.34
CA TYR A 436 9.82 12.07 -2.87
C TYR A 436 10.38 13.34 -3.51
N HIS A 437 10.22 13.50 -4.82
CA HIS A 437 10.62 14.75 -5.50
C HIS A 437 9.86 15.99 -5.00
N LEU A 438 8.58 15.83 -4.59
CA LEU A 438 7.84 16.94 -3.99
C LEU A 438 8.38 17.30 -2.61
N ILE A 439 8.72 16.31 -1.78
CA ILE A 439 9.36 16.51 -0.46
C ILE A 439 10.69 17.24 -0.64
N GLU A 440 11.53 16.79 -1.58
CA GLU A 440 12.80 17.43 -1.92
C GLU A 440 12.63 18.89 -2.37
N LYS A 441 11.67 19.16 -3.27
CA LYS A 441 11.36 20.54 -3.69
C LYS A 441 10.88 21.43 -2.55
N LEU A 442 10.12 20.89 -1.60
CA LEU A 442 9.72 21.63 -0.41
C LEU A 442 10.92 21.93 0.49
N ALA A 443 11.84 20.98 0.67
CA ALA A 443 13.09 21.17 1.38
C ALA A 443 13.95 22.26 0.69
N GLN A 444 14.14 22.16 -0.63
CA GLN A 444 14.84 23.18 -1.42
C GLN A 444 14.22 24.57 -1.29
N ALA A 445 12.89 24.65 -1.14
CA ALA A 445 12.19 25.91 -0.87
C ALA A 445 12.33 26.40 0.58
N GLY A 446 13.17 25.75 1.42
CA GLY A 446 13.44 26.13 2.80
C GLY A 446 12.33 25.75 3.79
N LYS A 447 11.44 24.83 3.45
CA LYS A 447 10.43 24.31 4.38
C LYS A 447 11.05 23.30 5.33
N ALA A 448 10.60 23.27 6.59
CA ALA A 448 10.96 22.24 7.56
C ALA A 448 10.05 21.03 7.38
N ILE A 449 10.62 19.85 7.28
CA ILE A 449 9.86 18.64 6.92
C ILE A 449 10.10 17.57 7.98
N VAL A 450 9.02 16.95 8.46
CA VAL A 450 9.05 15.76 9.31
C VAL A 450 8.33 14.64 8.58
N VAL A 451 8.99 13.51 8.39
CA VAL A 451 8.41 12.34 7.71
C VAL A 451 8.40 11.15 8.65
N VAL A 452 7.23 10.57 8.85
CA VAL A 452 7.04 9.27 9.50
C VAL A 452 6.79 8.24 8.42
N SER A 453 7.53 7.14 8.43
CA SER A 453 7.26 5.98 7.56
C SER A 453 7.56 4.66 8.28
N SER A 454 6.78 3.65 7.96
CA SER A 454 7.02 2.25 8.33
C SER A 454 8.03 1.57 7.38
N GLU A 455 8.27 2.15 6.20
CA GLU A 455 9.25 1.66 5.23
C GLU A 455 10.63 2.28 5.55
N MET A 456 11.55 1.49 6.11
CA MET A 456 12.90 1.98 6.47
C MET A 456 13.67 2.51 5.25
N THR A 457 13.50 1.87 4.09
CA THR A 457 14.09 2.30 2.83
C THR A 457 13.63 3.69 2.39
N GLU A 458 12.35 4.04 2.67
CA GLU A 458 11.83 5.39 2.42
C GLU A 458 12.55 6.42 3.29
N ILE A 459 12.59 6.17 4.61
CA ILE A 459 13.25 7.07 5.57
C ILE A 459 14.73 7.28 5.21
N MET A 460 15.47 6.20 4.93
CA MET A 460 16.88 6.28 4.54
C MET A 460 17.12 7.07 3.24
N ARG A 461 16.16 7.02 2.34
CA ARG A 461 16.26 7.65 1.02
C ARG A 461 16.08 9.16 1.04
N ILE A 462 15.20 9.68 1.92
CA ILE A 462 14.76 11.08 1.85
C ILE A 462 15.18 11.93 3.04
N SER A 463 15.75 11.34 4.10
CA SER A 463 15.99 12.04 5.37
C SER A 463 17.45 12.48 5.52
N ASP A 464 17.65 13.71 5.96
CA ASP A 464 18.97 14.24 6.39
C ASP A 464 19.39 13.68 7.74
N ARG A 465 18.41 13.45 8.61
CA ARG A 465 18.57 12.99 9.98
C ARG A 465 17.36 12.11 10.36
N VAL A 466 17.59 11.09 11.19
CA VAL A 466 16.54 10.15 11.60
C VAL A 466 16.47 10.07 13.12
N LEU A 467 15.27 10.28 13.68
CA LEU A 467 14.95 9.94 15.05
C LEU A 467 14.32 8.54 15.10
N VAL A 468 14.84 7.69 15.97
CA VAL A 468 14.25 6.36 16.19
C VAL A 468 13.36 6.42 17.43
N MET A 469 12.09 6.04 17.27
CA MET A 469 11.12 6.00 18.37
C MET A 469 10.81 4.57 18.78
N ARG A 470 10.66 4.37 20.10
CA ARG A 470 10.18 3.15 20.73
C ARG A 470 9.37 3.50 21.97
N GLU A 471 8.18 2.90 22.10
CA GLU A 471 7.30 3.04 23.28
C GLU A 471 7.12 4.51 23.71
N GLY A 472 6.84 5.38 22.73
CA GLY A 472 6.61 6.80 22.94
C GLY A 472 7.86 7.65 23.18
N ARG A 473 9.06 7.10 23.19
CA ARG A 473 10.33 7.79 23.47
C ARG A 473 11.22 7.84 22.24
N ILE A 474 11.98 8.93 22.10
CA ILE A 474 13.09 9.01 21.16
C ILE A 474 14.28 8.27 21.77
N THR A 475 14.66 7.16 21.17
CA THR A 475 15.75 6.28 21.67
C THR A 475 17.11 6.65 21.09
N LYS A 476 17.14 7.17 19.85
CA LYS A 476 18.38 7.55 19.17
C LYS A 476 18.12 8.57 18.08
N GLU A 477 19.10 9.42 17.86
CA GLU A 477 19.24 10.27 16.68
C GLU A 477 20.37 9.70 15.82
N LEU A 478 20.11 9.54 14.50
CA LEU A 478 21.04 9.03 13.51
C LEU A 478 21.27 10.09 12.42
N THR A 479 22.53 10.24 11.99
CA THR A 479 22.92 11.21 10.96
C THR A 479 23.92 10.58 9.99
N GLY A 480 23.93 11.03 8.73
CA GLY A 480 24.88 10.62 7.69
C GLY A 480 25.00 9.12 7.54
N SER A 481 26.21 8.56 7.57
CA SER A 481 26.48 7.12 7.39
C SER A 481 25.91 6.22 8.50
N ALA A 482 25.45 6.80 9.62
CA ALA A 482 24.79 6.02 10.68
C ALA A 482 23.31 5.69 10.35
N ILE A 483 22.73 6.32 9.32
CA ILE A 483 21.37 6.04 8.85
C ILE A 483 21.40 4.74 8.04
N THR A 484 21.28 3.61 8.74
CA THR A 484 21.23 2.26 8.13
C THR A 484 20.04 1.49 8.69
N GLU A 485 19.55 0.52 7.92
CA GLU A 485 18.43 -0.31 8.34
C GLU A 485 18.75 -1.05 9.64
N GLU A 486 19.99 -1.56 9.76
CA GLU A 486 20.47 -2.25 10.97
C GLU A 486 20.43 -1.34 12.21
N ASN A 487 20.94 -0.12 12.11
CA ASN A 487 20.94 0.83 13.23
C ASN A 487 19.50 1.24 13.60
N ILE A 488 18.65 1.54 12.61
CA ILE A 488 17.23 1.88 12.85
C ILE A 488 16.55 0.72 13.57
N ALA A 489 16.68 -0.50 13.06
CA ALA A 489 16.08 -1.70 13.67
C ALA A 489 16.63 -1.96 15.07
N ARG A 490 17.95 -1.82 15.27
CA ARG A 490 18.61 -1.99 16.57
C ARG A 490 18.03 -1.08 17.65
N TYR A 491 17.85 0.22 17.36
CA TYR A 491 17.35 1.18 18.35
C TYR A 491 15.82 1.17 18.46
N ALA A 492 15.10 0.61 17.49
CA ALA A 492 13.67 0.37 17.58
C ALA A 492 13.30 -0.86 18.42
N ILE A 493 14.23 -1.84 18.62
CA ILE A 493 13.95 -3.12 19.28
C ILE A 493 14.65 -3.24 20.64
N LYS A 494 15.91 -2.79 20.79
CA LYS A 494 16.73 -3.01 22.01
C LYS A 494 16.56 -1.93 23.05
N ASP A 495 16.48 -2.35 24.34
CA ASP A 495 16.69 -1.46 25.49
C ASP A 495 18.14 -0.99 25.54
N ILE A 496 18.34 0.33 25.67
CA ILE A 496 19.68 0.95 25.78
C ILE A 496 20.19 0.90 27.23
N ASP A 497 19.36 0.53 28.19
CA ASP A 497 19.72 0.48 29.60
C ASP A 497 20.23 -0.89 30.02
N GLN A 498 21.45 -1.24 29.61
CA GLN A 498 22.35 -2.13 30.34
C GLN A 498 23.76 -2.03 29.74
N THR A 499 24.39 -0.85 29.81
CA THR A 499 25.86 -0.70 29.95
C THR A 499 26.20 0.80 30.08
N ALA A 500 26.25 1.29 31.30
CA ALA A 500 27.11 2.39 31.71
C ALA A 500 27.86 1.96 32.98
#